data_e8e7c123a0876f360abc5fba2a838f35
#
_entry.id   e8e7c123a0876f360abc5fba2a838f35
#
_cell.length_a   1.000
_cell.length_b   1.000
_cell.length_c   1.000
_cell.angle_alpha   90.00
_cell.angle_beta   90.00
_cell.angle_gamma   90.00
#
_symmetry.space_group_name_H-M   'P 1'
#
loop_
_entity.id
_entity.type
_entity.pdbx_description
1 polymer ?
#
loop_
_entity_poly.entity_id
_entity_poly.type
_entity_poly.pdbx_seq_one_letter_code
_entity_poly.pdbx_strand_id
1 'polypeptide(L)'
;MSMKCQVPGASCQVMSGGDQPARHPSRVTRHAAAAFTLIELMVVVAIMGLILATGIPSLYRIWKKEGMRQAVSDVVEVCSNARAKAIFSGSQVEVVFHPLERRFEVGGGSVRTAPVSEVEAESAAPPSPAPRSGSGQAGQFSADIIIEMLDVNLSEYRESEFVRVRFFPNGTSDELTLILRSSKNEQRGITLEITTGLASVLYEADLQDLRNGRR
;
A
#
# COMPACT_ATOMS: atom_id res chain seq x y z
N MET A 1 -8.03 38.05 43.26
CA MET A 1 -9.09 38.06 44.26
C MET A 1 -8.85 36.92 45.20
N SER A 2 -8.40 37.26 46.40
CA SER A 2 -7.91 36.39 47.45
C SER A 2 -9.04 36.03 48.39
N MET A 3 -9.18 34.79 48.79
CA MET A 3 -10.00 34.44 49.93
C MET A 3 -9.25 33.44 50.81
N LYS A 4 -8.73 33.98 51.89
CA LYS A 4 -8.29 33.29 53.10
C LYS A 4 -9.53 32.86 53.87
N CYS A 5 -9.53 31.61 54.35
CA CYS A 5 -10.34 31.22 55.48
C CYS A 5 -9.42 30.74 56.60
N GLN A 6 -9.43 31.46 57.63
CA GLN A 6 -8.76 31.27 58.90
C GLN A 6 -9.84 30.80 59.90
N VAL A 7 -9.58 29.73 60.63
CA VAL A 7 -10.41 29.33 61.78
C VAL A 7 -9.51 29.14 62.99
N PRO A 8 -9.81 29.81 64.08
CA PRO A 8 -9.03 29.72 65.29
C PRO A 8 -9.61 28.72 66.31
N GLY A 9 -8.68 28.09 67.03
CA GLY A 9 -8.86 27.77 68.45
C GLY A 9 -9.67 26.55 68.84
N ALA A 10 -8.96 25.58 69.45
CA ALA A 10 -9.36 24.97 70.70
C ALA A 10 -8.28 24.00 71.20
N SER A 11 -7.64 24.38 72.25
CA SER A 11 -7.35 23.71 73.54
C SER A 11 -6.78 22.28 73.57
N CYS A 12 -5.57 22.20 74.10
CA CYS A 12 -4.96 21.01 74.67
C CYS A 12 -5.85 20.35 75.74
N GLN A 13 -5.93 19.03 75.68
CA GLN A 13 -6.05 18.19 76.87
C GLN A 13 -5.13 16.97 76.74
N VAL A 14 -4.19 16.95 77.67
CA VAL A 14 -3.35 15.82 78.02
C VAL A 14 -4.19 14.86 78.83
N MET A 15 -4.39 13.63 78.33
CA MET A 15 -4.76 12.50 79.15
C MET A 15 -3.80 11.35 78.92
N SER A 16 -3.02 11.13 79.99
CA SER A 16 -2.23 9.96 80.28
C SER A 16 -3.15 8.76 80.41
N GLY A 17 -2.92 7.72 79.66
CA GLY A 17 -3.56 6.44 79.86
C GLY A 17 -2.85 5.42 78.98
N GLY A 18 -2.03 4.62 79.56
CA GLY A 18 -1.33 3.55 78.90
C GLY A 18 -2.32 2.51 78.35
N ASP A 19 -2.24 2.30 77.07
CA ASP A 19 -2.81 1.11 76.50
C ASP A 19 -1.79 0.58 75.46
N GLN A 20 -1.32 -0.60 75.73
CA GLN A 20 -0.45 -1.32 74.83
C GLN A 20 -1.21 -1.68 73.61
N PRO A 21 -0.73 -1.34 72.41
CA PRO A 21 -1.39 -1.84 71.21
C PRO A 21 -1.09 -3.36 71.09
N ALA A 22 -2.20 -4.11 71.13
CA ALA A 22 -2.17 -5.52 70.79
C ALA A 22 -1.50 -5.72 69.45
N ARG A 23 -0.38 -6.43 69.47
CA ARG A 23 0.30 -6.88 68.27
C ARG A 23 -0.64 -7.82 67.52
N HIS A 24 -1.33 -7.31 66.53
CA HIS A 24 -1.95 -8.14 65.55
C HIS A 24 -0.85 -8.88 64.78
N PRO A 25 -0.85 -10.20 64.78
CA PRO A 25 0.07 -10.94 63.93
C PRO A 25 -0.39 -10.67 62.47
N SER A 26 0.42 -9.88 61.78
CA SER A 26 0.31 -9.74 60.33
C SER A 26 0.39 -11.13 59.73
N ARG A 27 -0.75 -11.66 59.29
CA ARG A 27 -0.74 -12.86 58.45
C ARG A 27 -0.04 -12.48 57.15
N VAL A 28 1.24 -12.79 57.10
CA VAL A 28 2.00 -12.83 55.86
C VAL A 28 1.39 -13.97 55.05
N THR A 29 0.45 -13.62 54.16
CA THR A 29 0.03 -14.53 53.11
C THR A 29 1.22 -14.79 52.23
N ARG A 30 1.91 -15.89 52.49
CA ARG A 30 2.88 -16.45 51.57
C ARG A 30 2.10 -16.82 50.32
N HIS A 31 2.16 -15.96 49.34
CA HIS A 31 1.80 -16.38 47.98
C HIS A 31 2.74 -17.53 47.66
N ALA A 32 2.19 -18.74 47.65
CA ALA A 32 2.90 -19.88 47.12
C ALA A 32 3.24 -19.55 45.67
N ALA A 33 4.51 -19.24 45.42
CA ALA A 33 5.00 -19.15 44.06
C ALA A 33 4.78 -20.54 43.44
N ALA A 34 3.76 -20.65 42.60
CA ALA A 34 3.53 -21.84 41.81
C ALA A 34 4.77 -22.04 40.92
N ALA A 35 5.65 -22.94 41.31
CA ALA A 35 6.77 -23.32 40.47
C ALA A 35 6.25 -24.17 39.34
N PHE A 36 6.48 -23.71 38.10
CA PHE A 36 6.11 -24.48 36.89
C PHE A 36 6.86 -25.80 36.87
N THR A 37 6.14 -26.86 36.57
CA THR A 37 6.75 -28.18 36.40
C THR A 37 7.43 -28.27 35.03
N LEU A 38 8.51 -29.03 34.95
CA LEU A 38 9.24 -29.23 33.70
C LEU A 38 8.32 -29.82 32.61
N ILE A 39 7.41 -30.72 33.00
CA ILE A 39 6.42 -31.31 32.06
C ILE A 39 5.45 -30.25 31.49
N GLU A 40 5.04 -29.28 32.28
CA GLU A 40 4.15 -28.21 31.84
C GLU A 40 4.80 -27.35 30.77
N LEU A 41 6.10 -27.00 30.96
CA LEU A 41 6.87 -26.30 29.91
C LEU A 41 7.01 -27.14 28.64
N MET A 42 7.25 -28.44 28.74
CA MET A 42 7.34 -29.31 27.56
C MET A 42 6.03 -29.35 26.79
N VAL A 43 4.89 -29.45 27.49
CA VAL A 43 3.58 -29.45 26.86
C VAL A 43 3.28 -28.11 26.18
N VAL A 44 3.59 -27.00 26.83
CA VAL A 44 3.38 -25.66 26.23
C VAL A 44 4.22 -25.47 24.96
N VAL A 45 5.49 -25.85 24.99
CA VAL A 45 6.37 -25.75 23.82
C VAL A 45 5.91 -26.67 22.70
N ALA A 46 5.42 -27.88 23.01
CA ALA A 46 4.87 -28.80 22.02
C ALA A 46 3.62 -28.22 21.35
N ILE A 47 2.70 -27.64 22.12
CA ILE A 47 1.49 -27.00 21.57
C ILE A 47 1.87 -25.76 20.73
N MET A 48 2.78 -24.90 21.21
CA MET A 48 3.26 -23.77 20.42
C MET A 48 3.92 -24.21 19.10
N GLY A 49 4.74 -25.27 19.14
CA GLY A 49 5.34 -25.84 17.94
C GLY A 49 4.30 -26.31 16.94
N LEU A 50 3.24 -26.98 17.41
CA LEU A 50 2.14 -27.45 16.55
C LEU A 50 1.36 -26.28 15.90
N ILE A 51 1.08 -25.22 16.67
CA ILE A 51 0.39 -24.02 16.18
C ILE A 51 1.25 -23.31 15.14
N LEU A 52 2.55 -23.14 15.38
CA LEU A 52 3.46 -22.51 14.43
C LEU A 52 3.62 -23.33 13.16
N ALA A 53 3.71 -24.65 13.27
CA ALA A 53 3.85 -25.55 12.11
C ALA A 53 2.66 -25.46 11.14
N THR A 54 1.45 -25.23 11.65
CA THR A 54 0.23 -25.10 10.84
C THR A 54 -0.09 -23.66 10.46
N GLY A 55 0.24 -22.69 11.31
CA GLY A 55 -0.10 -21.28 11.14
C GLY A 55 0.77 -20.56 10.11
N ILE A 56 2.07 -20.79 10.10
CA ILE A 56 3.02 -20.11 9.21
C ILE A 56 2.68 -20.33 7.72
N PRO A 57 2.45 -21.55 7.21
CA PRO A 57 2.15 -21.75 5.81
C PRO A 57 0.82 -21.13 5.38
N SER A 58 -0.15 -21.05 6.28
CA SER A 58 -1.43 -20.40 6.01
C SER A 58 -1.28 -18.89 5.84
N LEU A 59 -0.52 -18.24 6.71
CA LEU A 59 -0.25 -16.79 6.66
C LEU A 59 0.50 -16.40 5.38
N TYR A 60 1.49 -17.20 4.98
CA TYR A 60 2.26 -16.96 3.75
C TYR A 60 1.39 -17.03 2.48
N ARG A 61 0.35 -17.87 2.46
CA ARG A 61 -0.60 -17.95 1.33
C ARG A 61 -1.49 -16.71 1.23
N ILE A 62 -1.84 -16.10 2.35
CA ILE A 62 -2.67 -14.88 2.40
C ILE A 62 -1.87 -13.70 1.86
N TRP A 63 -0.66 -13.49 2.32
CA TRP A 63 0.19 -12.38 1.88
C TRP A 63 0.46 -12.38 0.37
N LYS A 64 0.62 -13.55 -0.25
CA LYS A 64 0.81 -13.64 -1.71
C LYS A 64 -0.44 -13.29 -2.53
N LYS A 65 -1.64 -13.47 -1.99
CA LYS A 65 -2.87 -13.03 -2.65
C LYS A 65 -3.06 -11.52 -2.56
N GLU A 66 -2.60 -10.91 -1.48
CA GLU A 66 -2.64 -9.46 -1.30
C GLU A 66 -1.82 -8.74 -2.39
N GLY A 67 -0.68 -9.27 -2.79
CA GLY A 67 0.18 -8.66 -3.81
C GLY A 67 -0.51 -8.44 -5.16
N MET A 68 -1.29 -9.42 -5.66
CA MET A 68 -2.02 -9.28 -6.91
C MET A 68 -3.16 -8.27 -6.80
N ARG A 69 -3.92 -8.33 -5.71
CA ARG A 69 -5.01 -7.37 -5.47
C ARG A 69 -4.47 -5.95 -5.33
N GLN A 70 -3.36 -5.80 -4.61
CA GLN A 70 -2.70 -4.50 -4.44
C GLN A 70 -2.23 -3.94 -5.79
N ALA A 71 -1.54 -4.74 -6.60
CA ALA A 71 -1.07 -4.33 -7.92
C ALA A 71 -2.21 -3.86 -8.84
N VAL A 72 -3.31 -4.60 -8.87
CA VAL A 72 -4.50 -4.22 -9.64
C VAL A 72 -5.11 -2.93 -9.10
N SER A 73 -5.24 -2.82 -7.77
CA SER A 73 -5.77 -1.62 -7.12
C SER A 73 -4.92 -0.39 -7.41
N ASP A 74 -3.60 -0.52 -7.32
CA ASP A 74 -2.66 0.58 -7.56
C ASP A 74 -2.75 1.10 -8.99
N VAL A 75 -2.84 0.20 -9.99
CA VAL A 75 -3.00 0.61 -11.40
C VAL A 75 -4.33 1.32 -11.62
N VAL A 76 -5.42 0.76 -11.11
CA VAL A 76 -6.76 1.37 -11.24
C VAL A 76 -6.80 2.74 -10.59
N GLU A 77 -6.19 2.88 -9.41
CA GLU A 77 -6.09 4.14 -8.67
C GLU A 77 -5.27 5.17 -9.46
N VAL A 78 -4.12 4.78 -10.00
CA VAL A 78 -3.27 5.67 -10.79
C VAL A 78 -3.96 6.15 -12.06
N CYS A 79 -4.64 5.25 -12.78
CA CYS A 79 -5.42 5.62 -13.97
C CYS A 79 -6.57 6.58 -13.62
N SER A 80 -7.29 6.30 -12.53
CA SER A 80 -8.37 7.15 -12.05
C SER A 80 -7.89 8.56 -11.66
N ASN A 81 -6.75 8.63 -10.95
CA ASN A 81 -6.13 9.89 -10.56
C ASN A 81 -5.59 10.67 -11.76
N ALA A 82 -4.98 9.99 -12.73
CA ALA A 82 -4.51 10.62 -13.96
C ALA A 82 -5.67 11.21 -14.77
N ARG A 83 -6.77 10.46 -14.90
CA ARG A 83 -8.00 10.93 -15.53
C ARG A 83 -8.58 12.14 -14.82
N ALA A 84 -8.74 12.06 -13.49
CA ALA A 84 -9.23 13.18 -12.71
C ALA A 84 -8.35 14.42 -12.86
N LYS A 85 -7.04 14.24 -12.81
CA LYS A 85 -6.06 15.31 -13.01
C LYS A 85 -6.18 15.94 -14.41
N ALA A 86 -6.36 15.13 -15.47
CA ALA A 86 -6.54 15.63 -16.83
C ALA A 86 -7.79 16.52 -16.94
N ILE A 87 -8.92 16.06 -16.37
CA ILE A 87 -10.18 16.81 -16.37
C ILE A 87 -10.05 18.12 -15.58
N PHE A 88 -9.49 18.05 -14.36
CA PHE A 88 -9.37 19.26 -13.51
C PHE A 88 -8.35 20.27 -14.01
N SER A 89 -7.24 19.82 -14.58
CA SER A 89 -6.21 20.72 -15.11
C SER A 89 -6.52 21.26 -16.50
N GLY A 90 -7.51 20.66 -17.19
CA GLY A 90 -7.81 20.98 -18.58
C GLY A 90 -6.65 20.68 -19.55
N SER A 91 -5.72 19.82 -19.14
CA SER A 91 -4.53 19.44 -19.91
C SER A 91 -4.37 17.92 -19.96
N GLN A 92 -3.71 17.45 -21.01
CA GLN A 92 -3.38 16.03 -21.14
C GLN A 92 -2.46 15.57 -20.01
N VAL A 93 -2.74 14.40 -19.44
CA VAL A 93 -1.92 13.73 -18.43
C VAL A 93 -1.51 12.36 -18.97
N GLU A 94 -0.28 11.97 -18.70
CA GLU A 94 0.26 10.68 -19.15
C GLU A 94 0.56 9.79 -17.95
N VAL A 95 0.25 8.51 -18.07
CA VAL A 95 0.74 7.46 -17.20
C VAL A 95 1.79 6.69 -17.97
N VAL A 96 2.99 6.58 -17.41
CA VAL A 96 4.11 5.89 -18.02
C VAL A 96 4.27 4.54 -17.33
N PHE A 97 4.22 3.47 -18.10
CA PHE A 97 4.51 2.13 -17.64
C PHE A 97 5.91 1.72 -18.09
N HIS A 98 6.68 1.12 -17.20
CA HIS A 98 8.00 0.54 -17.44
C HIS A 98 7.90 -0.99 -17.26
N PRO A 99 7.56 -1.74 -18.32
CA PRO A 99 7.29 -3.18 -18.19
C PRO A 99 8.49 -3.96 -17.64
N LEU A 100 9.70 -3.64 -18.10
CA LEU A 100 10.93 -4.32 -17.69
C LEU A 100 11.29 -4.04 -16.23
N GLU A 101 11.05 -2.81 -15.76
CA GLU A 101 11.30 -2.40 -14.37
C GLU A 101 10.13 -2.71 -13.44
N ARG A 102 9.01 -3.15 -13.98
CA ARG A 102 7.78 -3.45 -13.24
C ARG A 102 7.29 -2.26 -12.39
N ARG A 103 7.41 -1.06 -12.94
CA ARG A 103 6.93 0.17 -12.30
C ARG A 103 6.05 0.98 -13.24
N PHE A 104 5.29 1.86 -12.66
CA PHE A 104 4.48 2.85 -13.38
C PHE A 104 4.46 4.16 -12.61
N GLU A 105 4.29 5.26 -13.33
CA GLU A 105 4.27 6.59 -12.77
C GLU A 105 3.35 7.53 -13.55
N VAL A 106 2.76 8.50 -12.85
CA VAL A 106 2.01 9.57 -13.51
C VAL A 106 3.00 10.62 -14.00
N GLY A 107 3.18 10.71 -15.30
CA GLY A 107 3.95 11.78 -15.91
C GLY A 107 3.29 13.14 -15.63
N GLY A 108 4.05 14.11 -15.17
CA GLY A 108 3.58 15.47 -15.05
C GLY A 108 3.30 16.05 -16.44
N GLY A 109 2.04 16.23 -16.78
CA GLY A 109 1.64 16.82 -18.05
C GLY A 109 2.28 18.19 -18.26
N SER A 110 3.20 18.23 -19.16
CA SER A 110 3.63 19.42 -19.87
C SER A 110 4.22 18.96 -21.20
N VAL A 111 3.34 18.52 -22.09
CA VAL A 111 3.75 18.49 -23.48
C VAL A 111 3.80 19.92 -23.94
N ARG A 112 4.97 20.55 -23.82
CA ARG A 112 5.31 21.60 -24.76
C ARG A 112 5.27 20.95 -26.13
N THR A 113 4.23 21.23 -26.88
CA THR A 113 4.26 21.15 -28.33
C THR A 113 5.40 22.06 -28.77
N ALA A 114 6.58 21.47 -28.96
CA ALA A 114 7.68 22.20 -29.58
C ALA A 114 7.27 22.39 -31.07
N PRO A 115 7.14 23.63 -31.56
CA PRO A 115 7.11 23.81 -32.99
C PRO A 115 8.46 23.35 -33.55
N VAL A 116 8.39 22.51 -34.56
CA VAL A 116 9.56 22.11 -35.35
C VAL A 116 10.18 23.41 -35.90
N SER A 117 11.32 23.79 -35.38
CA SER A 117 12.23 24.72 -36.01
C SER A 117 13.64 24.21 -35.75
N GLU A 118 14.16 23.60 -36.81
CA GLU A 118 15.59 23.38 -36.98
C GLU A 118 16.33 24.69 -36.78
N VAL A 119 17.25 24.74 -35.85
CA VAL A 119 18.56 25.44 -36.01
C VAL A 119 19.52 24.86 -34.98
N GLU A 120 20.63 24.35 -35.49
CA GLU A 120 21.83 23.94 -34.79
C GLU A 120 22.38 25.00 -33.84
N ALA A 121 22.77 24.62 -32.64
CA ALA A 121 23.94 25.19 -31.96
C ALA A 121 24.39 24.28 -30.80
N GLU A 122 25.50 23.68 -31.05
CA GLU A 122 26.46 23.01 -30.17
C GLU A 122 26.77 23.89 -28.93
N SER A 123 26.50 23.42 -27.73
CA SER A 123 27.26 23.78 -26.54
C SER A 123 27.08 22.75 -25.41
N ALA A 124 28.20 22.18 -25.07
CA ALA A 124 28.39 21.17 -24.05
C ALA A 124 28.04 21.71 -22.63
N ALA A 125 27.17 20.95 -21.91
CA ALA A 125 27.15 20.95 -20.47
C ALA A 125 26.68 19.54 -19.99
N PRO A 126 27.25 19.03 -18.88
CA PRO A 126 27.13 17.62 -18.50
C PRO A 126 25.71 17.28 -18.01
N PRO A 127 25.30 16.01 -18.16
CA PRO A 127 23.95 15.59 -17.75
C PRO A 127 23.86 15.53 -16.23
N SER A 128 23.03 16.37 -15.68
CA SER A 128 22.61 16.28 -14.29
C SER A 128 21.40 15.34 -14.24
N PRO A 129 21.50 14.14 -13.67
CA PRO A 129 20.37 13.29 -13.46
C PRO A 129 19.73 13.64 -12.10
N ALA A 130 18.77 14.53 -12.10
CA ALA A 130 17.84 14.62 -11.00
C ALA A 130 16.43 14.49 -11.57
N PRO A 131 15.73 13.37 -11.37
CA PRO A 131 14.30 13.36 -11.59
C PRO A 131 13.70 14.28 -10.52
N ARG A 132 13.29 15.48 -10.95
CA ARG A 132 12.47 16.34 -10.11
C ARG A 132 11.18 15.59 -9.87
N SER A 133 10.98 15.15 -8.64
CA SER A 133 9.74 14.68 -8.08
C SER A 133 8.65 15.73 -8.26
N GLY A 134 8.06 15.74 -9.45
CA GLY A 134 6.69 16.16 -9.55
C GLY A 134 5.89 15.17 -8.72
N SER A 135 4.96 15.60 -7.91
CA SER A 135 4.07 14.81 -7.07
C SER A 135 3.20 13.87 -7.91
N GLY A 136 3.82 13.03 -8.68
CA GLY A 136 3.22 11.97 -9.48
C GLY A 136 3.13 10.73 -8.61
N GLN A 137 1.96 10.17 -8.52
CA GLN A 137 1.74 8.88 -7.91
C GLN A 137 2.50 7.84 -8.74
N ALA A 138 3.43 7.16 -8.10
CA ALA A 138 4.22 6.09 -8.71
C ALA A 138 3.97 4.80 -7.95
N GLY A 139 3.94 3.69 -8.67
CA GLY A 139 3.78 2.37 -8.08
C GLY A 139 4.79 1.39 -8.67
N GLN A 140 5.05 0.33 -7.92
CA GLN A 140 5.90 -0.76 -8.35
C GLN A 140 5.22 -2.09 -8.09
N PHE A 141 5.22 -2.96 -9.08
CA PHE A 141 4.70 -4.31 -8.93
C PHE A 141 5.63 -5.16 -8.06
N SER A 142 5.04 -5.99 -7.20
CA SER A 142 5.79 -6.96 -6.42
C SER A 142 6.60 -7.89 -7.32
N ALA A 143 7.74 -8.41 -6.81
CA ALA A 143 8.60 -9.33 -7.52
C ALA A 143 7.88 -10.61 -8.00
N ASP A 144 6.81 -10.99 -7.32
CA ASP A 144 5.98 -12.16 -7.67
C ASP A 144 5.02 -11.92 -8.85
N ILE A 145 4.90 -10.67 -9.34
CA ILE A 145 3.97 -10.29 -10.41
C ILE A 145 4.73 -10.02 -11.70
N ILE A 146 4.26 -10.62 -12.76
CA ILE A 146 4.82 -10.50 -14.11
C ILE A 146 3.75 -9.86 -15.00
N ILE A 147 4.16 -8.92 -15.83
CA ILE A 147 3.33 -8.39 -16.91
C ILE A 147 3.33 -9.43 -18.02
N GLU A 148 2.19 -10.06 -18.27
CA GLU A 148 2.02 -11.06 -19.32
C GLU A 148 1.73 -10.41 -20.67
N MET A 149 0.92 -9.34 -20.67
CA MET A 149 0.52 -8.60 -21.83
C MET A 149 0.33 -7.13 -21.47
N LEU A 150 0.79 -6.25 -22.32
CA LEU A 150 0.61 -4.81 -22.20
C LEU A 150 0.37 -4.24 -23.59
N ASP A 151 -0.89 -3.99 -23.88
CA ASP A 151 -1.33 -3.42 -25.17
C ASP A 151 -1.83 -2.01 -24.94
N VAL A 152 -1.40 -1.10 -25.79
CA VAL A 152 -1.91 0.27 -25.87
C VAL A 152 -2.32 0.55 -27.32
N ASN A 153 -3.56 0.93 -27.50
CA ASN A 153 -4.13 1.20 -28.83
C ASN A 153 -3.89 0.03 -29.82
N LEU A 154 -4.13 -1.22 -29.36
CA LEU A 154 -3.97 -2.46 -30.14
C LEU A 154 -2.53 -2.79 -30.53
N SER A 155 -1.55 -2.16 -29.91
CA SER A 155 -0.11 -2.46 -30.10
C SER A 155 0.49 -3.02 -28.82
N GLU A 156 1.25 -4.12 -28.94
CA GLU A 156 1.88 -4.77 -27.79
C GLU A 156 3.20 -4.08 -27.43
N TYR A 157 3.35 -3.75 -26.13
CA TYR A 157 4.53 -3.06 -25.58
C TYR A 157 5.20 -3.80 -24.43
N ARG A 158 4.96 -5.09 -24.29
CA ARG A 158 5.50 -5.88 -23.18
C ARG A 158 7.02 -5.84 -23.05
N GLU A 159 7.74 -5.80 -24.18
CA GLU A 159 9.20 -5.79 -24.26
C GLU A 159 9.79 -4.37 -24.41
N SER A 160 8.94 -3.36 -24.40
CA SER A 160 9.40 -1.97 -24.53
C SER A 160 9.95 -1.46 -23.21
N GLU A 161 10.90 -0.53 -23.30
CA GLU A 161 11.47 0.14 -22.12
C GLU A 161 10.41 0.93 -21.37
N PHE A 162 9.57 1.64 -22.10
CA PHE A 162 8.43 2.38 -21.54
C PHE A 162 7.28 2.48 -22.55
N VAL A 163 6.08 2.68 -22.01
CA VAL A 163 4.89 2.99 -22.81
C VAL A 163 4.07 4.06 -22.09
N ARG A 164 3.46 4.94 -22.86
CA ARG A 164 2.66 6.05 -22.34
C ARG A 164 1.19 5.82 -22.67
N VAL A 165 0.35 6.00 -21.66
CA VAL A 165 -1.11 6.00 -21.75
C VAL A 165 -1.58 7.41 -21.47
N ARG A 166 -2.27 8.02 -22.40
CA ARG A 166 -2.70 9.42 -22.33
C ARG A 166 -4.14 9.53 -21.87
N PHE A 167 -4.37 10.48 -20.98
CA PHE A 167 -5.69 10.88 -20.52
C PHE A 167 -5.96 12.30 -20.98
N PHE A 168 -7.14 12.53 -21.54
CA PHE A 168 -7.52 13.80 -22.13
C PHE A 168 -8.48 14.60 -21.22
N PRO A 169 -8.54 15.94 -21.36
CA PRO A 169 -9.40 16.79 -20.54
C PRO A 169 -10.89 16.50 -20.69
N ASN A 170 -11.32 15.94 -21.81
CA ASN A 170 -12.69 15.53 -22.07
C ASN A 170 -13.08 14.22 -21.37
N GLY A 171 -12.16 13.61 -20.60
CA GLY A 171 -12.37 12.36 -19.87
C GLY A 171 -12.12 11.09 -20.67
N THR A 172 -11.75 11.18 -21.95
CA THR A 172 -11.31 10.04 -22.76
C THR A 172 -9.86 9.66 -22.46
N SER A 173 -9.44 8.47 -22.90
CA SER A 173 -8.06 8.01 -22.76
C SER A 173 -7.64 7.17 -23.95
N ASP A 174 -6.35 6.85 -24.02
CA ASP A 174 -5.90 5.75 -24.87
C ASP A 174 -6.46 4.42 -24.36
N GLU A 175 -6.68 3.47 -25.26
CA GLU A 175 -7.04 2.09 -24.88
C GLU A 175 -5.84 1.42 -24.23
N LEU A 176 -6.06 0.76 -23.09
CA LEU A 176 -5.05 -0.04 -22.40
C LEU A 176 -5.63 -1.41 -22.09
N THR A 177 -4.90 -2.46 -22.41
CA THR A 177 -5.12 -3.80 -21.90
C THR A 177 -3.85 -4.30 -21.22
N LEU A 178 -3.92 -4.48 -19.92
CA LEU A 178 -2.81 -4.96 -19.07
C LEU A 178 -3.21 -6.28 -18.43
N ILE A 179 -2.47 -7.34 -18.70
CA ILE A 179 -2.65 -8.65 -18.06
C ILE A 179 -1.45 -8.91 -17.13
N LEU A 180 -1.77 -9.07 -15.86
CA LEU A 180 -0.83 -9.42 -14.80
C LEU A 180 -0.95 -10.89 -14.45
N ARG A 181 0.19 -11.56 -14.23
CA ARG A 181 0.25 -12.94 -13.78
C ARG A 181 1.10 -13.04 -12.52
N SER A 182 0.57 -13.72 -11.52
CA SER A 182 1.31 -14.06 -10.30
C SER A 182 2.16 -15.32 -10.50
N SER A 183 3.19 -15.48 -9.68
CA SER A 183 3.98 -16.72 -9.58
C SER A 183 3.15 -17.99 -9.33
N LYS A 184 1.90 -17.85 -8.87
CA LYS A 184 0.93 -18.94 -8.68
C LYS A 184 0.03 -19.18 -9.89
N ASN A 185 0.33 -18.57 -11.04
CA ASN A 185 -0.49 -18.64 -12.26
C ASN A 185 -1.89 -18.00 -12.13
N GLU A 186 -2.12 -17.17 -11.09
CA GLU A 186 -3.32 -16.35 -11.01
C GLU A 186 -3.18 -15.19 -11.99
N GLN A 187 -4.19 -14.98 -12.84
CA GLN A 187 -4.20 -13.91 -13.83
C GLN A 187 -5.28 -12.88 -13.50
N ARG A 188 -4.96 -11.61 -13.72
CA ARG A 188 -5.90 -10.49 -13.64
C ARG A 188 -5.64 -9.57 -14.83
N GLY A 189 -6.71 -9.16 -15.48
CA GLY A 189 -6.66 -8.16 -16.51
C GLY A 189 -7.16 -6.81 -16.02
N ILE A 190 -6.63 -5.75 -16.60
CA ILE A 190 -7.11 -4.38 -16.42
C ILE A 190 -7.29 -3.82 -17.82
N THR A 191 -8.50 -3.35 -18.11
CA THR A 191 -8.80 -2.65 -19.36
C THR A 191 -9.19 -1.22 -19.08
N LEU A 192 -8.76 -0.33 -19.94
CA LEU A 192 -9.11 1.08 -19.91
C LEU A 192 -9.96 1.38 -21.14
N GLU A 193 -11.17 1.85 -20.91
CA GLU A 193 -12.10 2.17 -21.98
C GLU A 193 -11.81 3.55 -22.58
N ILE A 194 -11.69 3.61 -23.91
CA ILE A 194 -11.32 4.85 -24.65
C ILE A 194 -12.29 5.99 -24.34
N THR A 195 -13.58 5.70 -24.35
CA THR A 195 -14.66 6.72 -24.32
C THR A 195 -14.84 7.34 -22.94
N THR A 196 -14.70 6.54 -21.90
CA THR A 196 -14.93 6.96 -20.53
C THR A 196 -13.64 7.18 -19.73
N GLY A 197 -12.50 6.64 -20.21
CA GLY A 197 -11.24 6.65 -19.48
C GLY A 197 -11.32 5.92 -18.13
N LEU A 198 -12.27 4.98 -17.99
CA LEU A 198 -12.44 4.20 -16.76
C LEU A 198 -11.71 2.88 -16.88
N ALA A 199 -10.99 2.53 -15.81
CA ALA A 199 -10.33 1.24 -15.69
C ALA A 199 -11.30 0.20 -15.13
N SER A 200 -11.40 -0.93 -15.81
CA SER A 200 -12.20 -2.10 -15.42
C SER A 200 -11.28 -3.29 -15.16
N VAL A 201 -11.60 -4.07 -14.15
CA VAL A 201 -10.83 -5.26 -13.77
C VAL A 201 -11.49 -6.48 -14.39
N LEU A 202 -10.71 -7.24 -15.16
CA LEU A 202 -11.11 -8.52 -15.74
C LEU A 202 -10.63 -9.67 -14.87
N TYR A 203 -11.53 -10.57 -14.56
CA TYR A 203 -11.23 -11.80 -13.83
C TYR A 203 -10.89 -12.93 -14.79
N GLU A 204 -10.41 -14.03 -14.27
CA GLU A 204 -9.93 -15.17 -15.06
C GLU A 204 -10.99 -15.71 -16.04
N ALA A 205 -12.26 -15.69 -15.66
CA ALA A 205 -13.36 -16.09 -16.53
C ALA A 205 -13.49 -15.16 -17.76
N ASP A 206 -13.41 -13.86 -17.53
CA ASP A 206 -13.50 -12.85 -18.60
C ASP A 206 -12.30 -12.93 -19.56
N LEU A 207 -11.10 -13.24 -19.01
CA LEU A 207 -9.89 -13.44 -19.81
C LEU A 207 -9.96 -14.66 -20.71
N GLN A 208 -10.60 -15.74 -20.25
CA GLN A 208 -10.85 -16.93 -21.06
C GLN A 208 -11.83 -16.63 -22.20
N ASP A 209 -12.86 -15.85 -21.94
CA ASP A 209 -13.82 -15.43 -22.97
C ASP A 209 -13.16 -14.55 -24.03
N LEU A 210 -12.29 -13.63 -23.63
CA LEU A 210 -11.48 -12.82 -24.57
C LEU A 210 -10.57 -13.70 -25.43
N ARG A 211 -9.88 -14.69 -24.85
CA ARG A 211 -9.03 -15.64 -25.61
C ARG A 211 -9.83 -16.49 -26.57
N ASN A 212 -11.05 -16.86 -26.22
CA ASN A 212 -11.94 -17.68 -27.03
C ASN A 212 -12.71 -16.89 -28.09
N GLY A 213 -12.45 -15.57 -28.20
CA GLY A 213 -13.13 -14.69 -29.19
C GLY A 213 -14.62 -14.51 -28.96
N ARG A 214 -15.09 -14.77 -27.73
CA ARG A 214 -16.47 -14.51 -27.32
C ARG A 214 -16.52 -13.12 -26.69
N ARG A 215 -16.89 -12.16 -27.49
CA ARG A 215 -17.35 -10.82 -27.04
C ARG A 215 -18.85 -10.77 -27.07
#